data_25f112c3560f711b8cd1fa08470ed11f
#
_entry.id   25f112c3560f711b8cd1fa08470ed11f
#
_cell.length_a   1.000
_cell.length_b   1.000
_cell.length_c   1.000
_cell.angle_alpha   90.00
_cell.angle_beta   90.00
_cell.angle_gamma   90.00
#
_symmetry.space_group_name_H-M   'P 1'
#
loop_
_entity.id
_entity.type
_entity.pdbx_description
1 polymer ?
#
loop_
_entity_poly.entity_id
_entity_poly.type
_entity_poly.pdbx_seq_one_letter_code
_entity_poly.pdbx_strand_id
1 'polypeptide(L)'
;AVVGVNTTAMIEAAIVGRTVHSVLAPEFQDTQGGTLHFRYLLAENGGFLRVARSLPDPAQQVAETVRSPEIGRAACARFVERVVRPHGKDVAATPLLVEALEKLAASPRSRTKVPAALSPLQWALHLAGRVGVSRQRRRARAAKRRHAAETAVARHTADVHADIPPVKGS
;
A
#
# COMPACT_ATOMS: atom_id res chain seq x y z
N ALA A 1 -7.13 19.11 5.76
CA ALA A 1 -5.97 18.38 5.19
C ALA A 1 -5.84 17.01 5.83
N VAL A 2 -5.34 16.06 5.08
CA VAL A 2 -5.00 14.71 5.55
C VAL A 2 -3.54 14.45 5.18
N VAL A 3 -2.78 13.82 6.06
CA VAL A 3 -1.40 13.42 5.81
C VAL A 3 -1.33 11.89 5.92
N GLY A 4 -0.71 11.24 4.95
CA GLY A 4 -0.57 9.80 4.95
C GLY A 4 0.63 9.33 4.11
N VAL A 5 1.14 8.14 4.42
CA VAL A 5 2.26 7.54 3.67
C VAL A 5 1.72 6.75 2.48
N ASN A 6 0.91 5.72 2.72
CA ASN A 6 0.19 4.94 1.71
C ASN A 6 -0.91 4.12 2.39
N THR A 7 -2.15 4.58 2.27
CA THR A 7 -3.32 3.95 2.91
C THR A 7 -4.59 4.27 2.13
N THR A 8 -5.60 3.40 2.20
CA THR A 8 -6.92 3.62 1.59
C THR A 8 -7.63 4.88 2.12
N ALA A 9 -7.35 5.29 3.35
CA ALA A 9 -7.85 6.54 3.92
C ALA A 9 -7.52 7.79 3.08
N MET A 10 -6.47 7.73 2.26
CA MET A 10 -6.13 8.81 1.32
C MET A 10 -7.19 8.96 0.23
N ILE A 11 -7.71 7.84 -0.28
CA ILE A 11 -8.78 7.83 -1.29
C ILE A 11 -10.10 8.28 -0.64
N GLU A 12 -10.39 7.81 0.58
CA GLU A 12 -11.57 8.21 1.34
C GLU A 12 -11.57 9.73 1.61
N ALA A 13 -10.41 10.28 1.96
CA ALA A 13 -10.23 11.72 2.12
C ALA A 13 -10.51 12.49 0.82
N ALA A 14 -10.06 11.96 -0.32
CA ALA A 14 -10.34 12.57 -1.62
C ALA A 14 -11.83 12.52 -1.97
N ILE A 15 -12.54 11.44 -1.63
CA ILE A 15 -13.98 11.30 -1.84
C ILE A 15 -14.75 12.42 -1.12
N VAL A 16 -14.34 12.76 0.09
CA VAL A 16 -14.95 13.87 0.88
C VAL A 16 -14.31 15.23 0.58
N GLY A 17 -13.52 15.34 -0.49
CA GLY A 17 -12.94 16.59 -0.98
C GLY A 17 -11.84 17.16 -0.09
N ARG A 18 -11.18 16.34 0.72
CA ARG A 18 -10.06 16.77 1.56
C ARG A 18 -8.73 16.61 0.86
N THR A 19 -7.95 17.66 0.83
CA THR A 19 -6.59 17.62 0.26
C THR A 19 -5.72 16.65 1.05
N VAL A 20 -4.99 15.82 0.33
CA VAL A 20 -4.14 14.78 0.89
C VAL A 20 -2.68 15.09 0.57
N HIS A 21 -1.87 15.02 1.61
CA HIS A 21 -0.42 15.20 1.55
C HIS A 21 0.29 13.90 1.85
N SER A 22 1.40 13.66 1.16
CA SER A 22 2.29 12.53 1.41
C SER A 22 3.75 12.97 1.33
N VAL A 23 4.62 12.22 1.98
CA VAL A 23 6.07 12.39 1.89
C VAL A 23 6.63 11.21 1.12
N LEU A 24 7.38 11.48 0.05
CA LEU A 24 8.18 10.45 -0.62
C LEU A 24 9.53 10.36 0.10
N ALA A 25 9.73 9.27 0.80
CA ALA A 25 10.99 8.98 1.46
C ALA A 25 11.52 7.62 1.00
N PRO A 26 12.86 7.46 0.91
CA PRO A 26 13.48 6.20 0.46
C PRO A 26 13.01 4.98 1.26
N GLU A 27 12.74 5.17 2.56
CA GLU A 27 12.28 4.13 3.48
C GLU A 27 10.91 3.55 3.11
N PHE A 28 10.09 4.32 2.38
CA PHE A 28 8.76 3.92 1.94
C PHE A 28 8.68 3.55 0.46
N GLN A 29 9.82 3.47 -0.23
CA GLN A 29 9.88 3.22 -1.67
C GLN A 29 9.07 1.98 -2.08
N ASP A 30 9.22 0.88 -1.36
CA ASP A 30 8.54 -0.39 -1.68
C ASP A 30 7.01 -0.29 -1.52
N THR A 31 6.54 0.52 -0.58
CA THR A 31 5.11 0.69 -0.29
C THR A 31 4.48 1.85 -1.05
N GLN A 32 5.26 2.77 -1.58
CA GLN A 32 4.83 3.93 -2.36
C GLN A 32 5.13 3.73 -3.84
N GLY A 33 6.24 4.25 -4.34
CA GLY A 33 6.61 4.22 -5.76
C GLY A 33 6.70 2.82 -6.36
N GLY A 34 6.96 1.79 -5.55
CA GLY A 34 6.94 0.39 -5.93
C GLY A 34 5.54 -0.20 -6.14
N THR A 35 4.48 0.48 -5.72
CA THR A 35 3.10 -0.02 -5.83
C THR A 35 2.30 0.71 -6.92
N LEU A 36 1.59 -0.05 -7.72
CA LEU A 36 0.82 0.48 -8.85
C LEU A 36 -0.28 1.45 -8.37
N HIS A 37 -1.00 1.09 -7.31
CA HIS A 37 -2.11 1.92 -6.81
C HIS A 37 -1.63 3.29 -6.31
N PHE A 38 -0.48 3.37 -5.62
CA PHE A 38 0.07 4.64 -5.18
C PHE A 38 0.44 5.55 -6.36
N ARG A 39 0.97 4.94 -7.45
CA ARG A 39 1.31 5.69 -8.66
C ARG A 39 0.12 6.39 -9.28
N TYR A 40 -1.07 5.79 -9.22
CA TYR A 40 -2.31 6.42 -9.69
C TYR A 40 -2.75 7.63 -8.83
N LEU A 41 -2.30 7.72 -7.59
CA LEU A 41 -2.61 8.84 -6.71
C LEU A 41 -1.74 10.08 -6.97
N LEU A 42 -0.59 9.90 -7.64
CA LEU A 42 0.35 10.98 -7.94
C LEU A 42 -0.22 11.96 -8.97
N ALA A 43 0.03 13.25 -8.76
CA ALA A 43 -0.49 14.32 -9.63
C ALA A 43 -0.02 14.17 -11.08
N GLU A 44 1.19 13.70 -11.32
CA GLU A 44 1.77 13.43 -12.65
C GLU A 44 1.01 12.36 -13.44
N ASN A 45 0.29 11.46 -12.74
CA ASN A 45 -0.57 10.45 -13.33
C ASN A 45 -2.06 10.85 -13.27
N GLY A 46 -2.34 12.12 -13.01
CA GLY A 46 -3.69 12.66 -12.87
C GLY A 46 -4.35 12.32 -11.53
N GLY A 47 -3.58 11.98 -10.51
CA GLY A 47 -4.04 11.81 -9.15
C GLY A 47 -4.22 13.14 -8.41
N PHE A 48 -4.44 13.06 -7.11
CA PHE A 48 -4.77 14.19 -6.24
C PHE A 48 -3.74 14.47 -5.15
N LEU A 49 -2.73 13.60 -5.00
CA LEU A 49 -1.73 13.69 -3.94
C LEU A 49 -0.84 14.91 -4.12
N ARG A 50 -0.71 15.70 -3.06
CA ARG A 50 0.36 16.68 -2.91
C ARG A 50 1.53 16.01 -2.22
N VAL A 51 2.64 15.88 -2.95
CA VAL A 51 3.80 15.14 -2.51
C VAL A 51 4.92 16.09 -2.11
N ALA A 52 5.50 15.88 -0.93
CA ALA A 52 6.73 16.49 -0.50
C ALA A 52 7.90 15.52 -0.61
N ARG A 53 9.08 16.03 -0.94
CA ARG A 53 10.32 15.25 -1.08
C ARG A 53 11.30 15.47 0.06
N SER A 54 11.01 16.40 0.94
CA SER A 54 11.81 16.72 2.13
C SER A 54 10.91 16.93 3.34
N LEU A 55 11.41 16.73 4.54
CA LEU A 55 10.62 16.86 5.77
C LEU A 55 10.11 18.28 6.08
N PRO A 56 10.78 19.41 5.73
CA PRO A 56 10.23 20.75 5.92
C PRO A 56 9.03 21.04 5.03
N ASP A 57 9.02 20.53 3.77
CA ASP A 57 8.00 20.86 2.78
C ASP A 57 6.57 20.46 3.15
N PRO A 58 6.32 19.28 3.82
CA PRO A 58 4.97 18.91 4.19
C PRO A 58 4.31 19.87 5.15
N ALA A 59 5.06 20.40 6.11
CA ALA A 59 4.53 21.33 7.11
C ALA A 59 4.03 22.63 6.44
N GLN A 60 4.81 23.16 5.51
CA GLN A 60 4.43 24.33 4.74
C GLN A 60 3.20 24.07 3.85
N GLN A 61 3.19 22.95 3.12
CA GLN A 61 2.07 22.56 2.26
C GLN A 61 0.77 22.33 3.06
N VAL A 62 0.86 21.71 4.23
CA VAL A 62 -0.28 21.52 5.13
C VAL A 62 -0.78 22.85 5.66
N ALA A 63 0.11 23.75 6.12
CA ALA A 63 -0.25 25.08 6.60
C ALA A 63 -0.95 25.91 5.51
N GLU A 64 -0.48 25.83 4.26
CA GLU A 64 -1.13 26.46 3.11
C GLU A 64 -2.54 25.91 2.89
N THR A 65 -2.71 24.58 2.91
CA THR A 65 -4.01 23.93 2.73
C THR A 65 -4.98 24.23 3.89
N VAL A 66 -4.47 24.42 5.10
CA VAL A 66 -5.32 24.84 6.24
C VAL A 66 -5.84 26.26 6.07
N ARG A 67 -5.01 27.18 5.52
CA ARG A 67 -5.44 28.55 5.23
C ARG A 67 -6.40 28.63 4.02
N SER A 68 -6.22 27.75 3.05
CA SER A 68 -6.99 27.71 1.79
C SER A 68 -7.50 26.29 1.51
N PRO A 69 -8.61 25.87 2.18
CA PRO A 69 -9.11 24.50 2.13
C PRO A 69 -9.56 24.02 0.73
N GLU A 70 -9.76 24.95 -0.22
CA GLU A 70 -10.12 24.64 -1.61
C GLU A 70 -8.93 24.14 -2.43
N ILE A 71 -7.69 24.34 -1.98
CA ILE A 71 -6.50 23.83 -2.63
C ILE A 71 -6.58 22.31 -2.75
N GLY A 72 -6.46 21.81 -3.96
CA GLY A 72 -6.51 20.38 -4.26
C GLY A 72 -7.92 19.79 -4.40
N ARG A 73 -8.98 20.49 -4.00
CA ARG A 73 -10.37 19.99 -4.09
C ARG A 73 -10.76 19.61 -5.53
N ALA A 74 -10.39 20.43 -6.50
CA ALA A 74 -10.66 20.13 -7.91
C ALA A 74 -9.93 18.88 -8.41
N ALA A 75 -8.69 18.64 -7.95
CA ALA A 75 -7.95 17.42 -8.27
C ALA A 75 -8.60 16.18 -7.64
N CYS A 76 -9.05 16.29 -6.38
CA CYS A 76 -9.81 15.22 -5.72
C CYS A 76 -11.09 14.90 -6.49
N ALA A 77 -11.87 15.91 -6.87
CA ALA A 77 -13.13 15.72 -7.61
C ALA A 77 -12.89 15.00 -8.95
N ARG A 78 -11.92 15.46 -9.75
CA ARG A 78 -11.56 14.81 -11.02
C ARG A 78 -11.10 13.37 -10.84
N PHE A 79 -10.31 13.09 -9.80
CA PHE A 79 -9.87 11.72 -9.51
C PHE A 79 -11.06 10.83 -9.13
N VAL A 80 -11.93 11.31 -8.25
CA VAL A 80 -13.14 10.56 -7.85
C VAL A 80 -14.02 10.24 -9.05
N GLU A 81 -14.28 11.19 -9.93
CA GLU A 81 -15.08 10.98 -11.13
C GLU A 81 -14.43 9.97 -12.09
N ARG A 82 -13.11 10.07 -12.28
CA ARG A 82 -12.41 9.22 -13.24
C ARG A 82 -12.12 7.82 -12.74
N VAL A 83 -11.80 7.66 -11.46
CA VAL A 83 -11.24 6.41 -10.93
C VAL A 83 -12.18 5.72 -9.96
N VAL A 84 -12.81 6.48 -9.05
CA VAL A 84 -13.66 5.90 -7.99
C VAL A 84 -15.08 5.70 -8.47
N ARG A 85 -15.59 6.63 -9.29
CA ARG A 85 -16.97 6.66 -9.78
C ARG A 85 -17.05 6.88 -11.30
N PRO A 86 -16.37 6.04 -12.11
CA PRO A 86 -16.28 6.24 -13.56
C PRO A 86 -17.61 6.13 -14.28
N HIS A 87 -18.62 5.53 -13.65
CA HIS A 87 -19.98 5.41 -14.20
C HIS A 87 -20.96 6.47 -13.64
N GLY A 88 -20.47 7.41 -12.85
CA GLY A 88 -21.26 8.45 -12.20
C GLY A 88 -21.38 8.28 -10.69
N LYS A 89 -21.63 9.41 -9.99
CA LYS A 89 -21.64 9.45 -8.50
C LYS A 89 -22.81 8.64 -7.92
N ASP A 90 -23.92 8.63 -8.61
CA ASP A 90 -25.19 8.03 -8.17
C ASP A 90 -25.36 6.59 -8.65
N VAL A 91 -24.41 6.07 -9.43
CA VAL A 91 -24.45 4.70 -9.95
C VAL A 91 -23.84 3.75 -8.91
N ALA A 92 -24.66 2.80 -8.44
CA ALA A 92 -24.17 1.76 -7.53
C ALA A 92 -23.18 0.84 -8.25
N ALA A 93 -22.00 0.63 -7.63
CA ALA A 93 -20.94 -0.20 -8.21
C ALA A 93 -21.26 -1.71 -8.15
N THR A 94 -22.01 -2.14 -7.12
CA THR A 94 -22.30 -3.57 -6.89
C THR A 94 -23.02 -4.24 -8.06
N PRO A 95 -24.11 -3.69 -8.64
CA PRO A 95 -24.75 -4.29 -9.80
C PRO A 95 -23.82 -4.41 -11.01
N LEU A 96 -22.98 -3.40 -11.25
CA LEU A 96 -22.00 -3.43 -12.34
C LEU A 96 -20.94 -4.52 -12.15
N LEU A 97 -20.48 -4.71 -10.92
CA LEU A 97 -19.53 -5.78 -10.60
C LEU A 97 -20.20 -7.15 -10.78
N VAL A 98 -21.43 -7.34 -10.30
CA VAL A 98 -22.17 -8.60 -10.44
C VAL A 98 -22.35 -8.94 -11.93
N GLU A 99 -22.81 -7.99 -12.74
CA GLU A 99 -22.96 -8.19 -14.18
C GLU A 99 -21.64 -8.56 -14.86
N ALA A 100 -20.54 -7.89 -14.50
CA ALA A 100 -19.21 -8.21 -15.03
C ALA A 100 -18.75 -9.62 -14.65
N LEU A 101 -19.00 -10.04 -13.42
CA LEU A 101 -18.68 -11.39 -12.94
C LEU A 101 -19.52 -12.46 -13.63
N GLU A 102 -20.82 -12.21 -13.83
CA GLU A 102 -21.72 -13.12 -14.56
C GLU A 102 -21.30 -13.27 -16.02
N LYS A 103 -20.98 -12.17 -16.70
CA LYS A 103 -20.43 -12.18 -18.07
C LYS A 103 -19.12 -12.98 -18.13
N LEU A 104 -18.23 -12.78 -17.17
CA LEU A 104 -16.97 -13.51 -17.10
C LEU A 104 -17.21 -15.01 -16.85
N ALA A 105 -18.14 -15.36 -15.97
CA ALA A 105 -18.49 -16.75 -15.68
C ALA A 105 -19.13 -17.46 -16.88
N ALA A 106 -19.96 -16.75 -17.65
CA ALA A 106 -20.58 -17.25 -18.87
C ALA A 106 -19.60 -17.34 -20.06
N SER A 107 -18.47 -16.62 -20.00
CA SER A 107 -17.47 -16.65 -21.05
C SER A 107 -16.80 -18.01 -21.15
N PRO A 108 -16.62 -18.58 -22.38
CA PRO A 108 -15.91 -19.83 -22.56
C PRO A 108 -14.51 -19.69 -21.96
N ARG A 109 -14.13 -20.62 -21.07
CA ARG A 109 -12.77 -20.66 -20.55
C ARG A 109 -11.82 -20.90 -21.71
N SER A 110 -11.14 -19.88 -22.17
CA SER A 110 -10.03 -20.01 -23.10
C SER A 110 -8.91 -20.75 -22.37
N ARG A 111 -8.94 -22.07 -22.45
CA ARG A 111 -7.76 -22.85 -22.08
C ARG A 111 -6.73 -22.61 -23.16
N THR A 112 -5.79 -21.73 -22.88
CA THR A 112 -4.56 -21.64 -23.68
C THR A 112 -3.95 -23.02 -23.68
N LYS A 113 -4.16 -23.78 -24.78
CA LYS A 113 -3.53 -25.08 -24.95
C LYS A 113 -2.04 -24.81 -25.08
N VAL A 114 -1.30 -25.10 -24.02
CA VAL A 114 0.16 -25.04 -24.09
C VAL A 114 0.59 -26.10 -25.10
N PRO A 115 1.37 -25.74 -26.12
CA PRO A 115 1.88 -26.72 -27.06
C PRO A 115 2.55 -27.90 -26.33
N ALA A 116 2.28 -29.13 -26.71
CA ALA A 116 2.80 -30.30 -26.04
C ALA A 116 4.35 -30.28 -25.91
N ALA A 117 5.03 -29.66 -26.84
CA ALA A 117 6.47 -29.42 -26.81
C ALA A 117 6.94 -28.57 -25.62
N LEU A 118 6.09 -27.68 -25.09
CA LEU A 118 6.41 -26.81 -23.93
C LEU A 118 5.97 -27.40 -22.59
N SER A 119 5.30 -28.57 -22.61
CA SER A 119 4.84 -29.27 -21.42
C SER A 119 5.96 -29.57 -20.41
N PRO A 120 7.15 -30.05 -20.80
CA PRO A 120 8.25 -30.28 -19.85
C PRO A 120 8.75 -29.01 -19.19
N LEU A 121 8.83 -27.93 -19.96
CA LEU A 121 9.25 -26.60 -19.44
C LEU A 121 8.22 -26.05 -18.45
N GLN A 122 6.95 -26.18 -18.75
CA GLN A 122 5.88 -25.78 -17.84
C GLN A 122 5.95 -26.57 -16.53
N TRP A 123 6.17 -27.87 -16.59
CA TRP A 123 6.33 -28.72 -15.42
C TRP A 123 7.56 -28.33 -14.59
N ALA A 124 8.70 -28.07 -15.25
CA ALA A 124 9.92 -27.60 -14.59
C ALA A 124 9.73 -26.24 -13.89
N LEU A 125 9.05 -25.29 -14.54
CA LEU A 125 8.71 -23.99 -13.95
C LEU A 125 7.76 -24.12 -12.75
N HIS A 126 6.77 -25.00 -12.83
CA HIS A 126 5.90 -25.31 -11.69
C HIS A 126 6.67 -25.88 -10.50
N LEU A 127 7.59 -26.80 -10.77
CA LEU A 127 8.44 -27.41 -9.73
C LEU A 127 9.37 -26.35 -9.11
N ALA A 128 10.04 -25.55 -9.94
CA ALA A 128 10.91 -24.47 -9.50
C ALA A 128 10.15 -23.43 -8.67
N GLY A 129 8.94 -23.05 -9.08
CA GLY A 129 8.07 -22.15 -8.35
C GLY A 129 7.70 -22.69 -6.96
N ARG A 130 7.34 -23.97 -6.85
CA ARG A 130 7.04 -24.62 -5.56
C ARG A 130 8.25 -24.64 -4.64
N VAL A 131 9.44 -24.92 -5.17
CA VAL A 131 10.70 -24.89 -4.40
C VAL A 131 11.04 -23.47 -3.97
N GLY A 132 10.91 -22.49 -4.87
CA GLY A 132 11.14 -21.07 -4.58
C GLY A 132 10.25 -20.56 -3.45
N VAL A 133 8.95 -20.80 -3.54
CA VAL A 133 7.96 -20.40 -2.50
C VAL A 133 8.27 -21.07 -1.15
N SER A 134 8.66 -22.36 -1.17
CA SER A 134 9.00 -23.07 0.07
C SER A 134 10.25 -22.49 0.73
N ARG A 135 11.28 -22.14 -0.05
CA ARG A 135 12.50 -21.48 0.45
C ARG A 135 12.22 -20.10 1.02
N GLN A 136 11.39 -19.30 0.34
CA GLN A 136 10.99 -17.99 0.81
C GLN A 136 10.21 -18.06 2.13
N ARG A 137 9.26 -19.00 2.24
CA ARG A 137 8.52 -19.24 3.49
C ARG A 137 9.43 -19.69 4.64
N ARG A 138 10.43 -20.53 4.36
CA ARG A 138 11.43 -20.96 5.36
C ARG A 138 12.28 -19.76 5.83
N ARG A 139 12.76 -18.90 4.91
CA ARG A 139 13.51 -17.68 5.22
C ARG A 139 12.67 -16.70 6.06
N ALA A 140 11.42 -16.47 5.69
CA ALA A 140 10.52 -15.60 6.44
C ALA A 140 10.25 -16.13 7.86
N ARG A 141 10.06 -17.44 8.03
CA ARG A 141 9.90 -18.07 9.34
C ARG A 141 11.19 -17.97 10.18
N ALA A 142 12.35 -18.15 9.57
CA ALA A 142 13.63 -17.99 10.25
C ALA A 142 13.88 -16.55 10.72
N ALA A 143 13.59 -15.56 9.85
CA ALA A 143 13.66 -14.14 10.18
C ALA A 143 12.72 -13.78 11.34
N LYS A 144 11.47 -14.26 11.30
CA LYS A 144 10.51 -14.04 12.39
C LYS A 144 10.97 -14.66 13.73
N ARG A 145 11.60 -15.84 13.69
CA ARG A 145 12.16 -16.48 14.90
C ARG A 145 13.34 -15.69 15.47
N ARG A 146 14.23 -15.18 14.59
CA ARG A 146 15.36 -14.33 15.03
C ARG A 146 14.87 -13.06 15.71
N HIS A 147 13.95 -12.36 15.09
CA HIS A 147 13.35 -11.14 15.64
C HIS A 147 12.61 -11.39 16.97
N ALA A 148 11.89 -12.51 17.10
CA ALA A 148 11.26 -12.90 18.36
C ALA A 148 12.29 -13.23 19.47
N ALA A 149 13.42 -13.85 19.12
CA ALA A 149 14.50 -14.12 20.07
C ALA A 149 15.19 -12.82 20.52
N GLU A 150 15.47 -11.90 19.60
CA GLU A 150 16.06 -10.59 19.92
C GLU A 150 15.15 -9.76 20.83
N THR A 151 13.84 -9.75 20.56
CA THR A 151 12.87 -9.07 21.42
C THR A 151 12.70 -9.72 22.79
N ALA A 152 12.84 -11.04 22.90
CA ALA A 152 12.83 -11.74 24.18
C ALA A 152 14.08 -11.42 25.01
N VAL A 153 15.26 -11.39 24.39
CA VAL A 153 16.51 -11.00 25.05
C VAL A 153 16.44 -9.54 25.52
N ALA A 154 15.96 -8.63 24.67
CA ALA A 154 15.83 -7.22 25.03
C ALA A 154 14.86 -7.00 26.21
N ARG A 155 13.77 -7.76 26.30
CA ARG A 155 12.87 -7.71 27.45
C ARG A 155 13.55 -8.23 28.72
N HIS A 156 14.23 -9.35 28.63
CA HIS A 156 14.94 -9.92 29.78
C HIS A 156 16.03 -8.99 30.32
N THR A 157 16.78 -8.32 29.44
CA THR A 157 17.78 -7.33 29.87
C THR A 157 17.16 -6.08 30.51
N ALA A 158 15.98 -5.65 30.01
CA ALA A 158 15.25 -4.53 30.60
C ALA A 158 14.75 -4.89 32.04
N ASP A 159 14.19 -6.09 32.21
CA ASP A 159 13.70 -6.56 33.49
C ASP A 159 14.84 -6.69 34.53
N VAL A 160 16.02 -7.20 34.12
CA VAL A 160 17.21 -7.29 35.00
C VAL A 160 17.72 -5.90 35.44
N HIS A 161 17.62 -4.89 34.56
CA HIS A 161 18.03 -3.53 34.92
C HIS A 161 17.02 -2.80 35.82
N ALA A 162 15.74 -3.18 35.77
CA ALA A 162 14.69 -2.61 36.62
C ALA A 162 14.79 -3.11 38.08
N ASP A 163 15.42 -4.27 38.30
CA ASP A 163 15.57 -4.89 39.63
C ASP A 163 16.84 -4.43 40.41
N ILE A 164 17.65 -3.52 39.84
CA ILE A 164 18.83 -2.99 40.51
C ILE A 164 18.39 -1.85 41.44
N PRO A 165 18.44 -2.02 42.77
CA PRO A 165 18.08 -0.97 43.70
C PRO A 165 19.02 0.25 43.57
N PRO A 166 18.52 1.48 43.72
CA PRO A 166 19.35 2.67 43.64
C PRO A 166 20.43 2.64 44.72
N VAL A 167 21.68 2.81 44.31
CA VAL A 167 22.82 2.94 45.22
C VAL A 167 22.59 4.19 46.08
N LYS A 168 22.32 3.99 47.40
CA LYS A 168 22.25 5.07 48.36
C LYS A 168 23.65 5.69 48.46
N GLY A 169 23.82 6.86 47.86
CA GLY A 169 25.02 7.68 48.07
C GLY A 169 25.08 8.16 49.49
N SER A 170 26.25 7.95 50.09
CA SER A 170 26.63 8.46 51.39
C SER A 170 26.97 9.95 51.33
#